data_d1f478973e3c389b74da2a1000c502d5
#
_entry.id   d1f478973e3c389b74da2a1000c502d5
#
_cell.length_a   1.000
_cell.length_b   1.000
_cell.length_c   1.000
_cell.angle_alpha   90.00
_cell.angle_beta   90.00
_cell.angle_gamma   90.00
#
_symmetry.space_group_name_H-M   'P 1'
#
loop_
_entity.id
_entity.type
_entity.pdbx_description
1 polymer ?
#
loop_
_entity_poly.entity_id
_entity_poly.type
_entity_poly.pdbx_seq_one_letter_code
_entity_poly.pdbx_strand_id
1 'polypeptide(L)'
;MAGEYGENFGRPHFHACIFGYDFHDKKLWQRSPSGSMLYRSADLEILWPFGYSSIGDVNFESAAYVARYIMKKVTGNNAKTHYKQTDQETGEITNRKPEFNKMSLKPGIGYDWYKKYKNDVYPHDYVIIKGKKVKPPKFYDKKYKSDYPYEYDEILYKREINGKLNSEDNTPERLVVKEIVQKAKLQKLKRNLT
;
A
#
# COMPACT_ATOMS: atom_id res chain seq x y z
N MET A 1 7.51 -2.63 3.99
CA MET A 1 7.46 -2.28 5.42
C MET A 1 6.90 -0.88 5.55
N ALA A 2 5.99 -0.66 6.48
CA ALA A 2 5.46 0.66 6.85
C ALA A 2 5.51 0.81 8.37
N GLY A 3 5.79 2.01 8.86
CA GLY A 3 5.65 2.39 10.26
C GLY A 3 4.58 3.47 10.40
N GLU A 4 3.69 3.31 11.36
CA GLU A 4 2.57 4.21 11.62
C GLU A 4 2.29 4.36 13.11
N TYR A 5 1.38 5.26 13.44
CA TYR A 5 0.82 5.39 14.80
C TYR A 5 -0.62 4.89 14.83
N GLY A 6 -0.95 4.10 15.87
CA GLY A 6 -2.30 3.64 16.13
C GLY A 6 -3.26 4.77 16.46
N GLU A 7 -4.52 4.63 16.06
CA GLU A 7 -5.53 5.70 16.17
C GLU A 7 -5.90 6.05 17.61
N ASN A 8 -5.98 5.05 18.51
CA ASN A 8 -6.49 5.27 19.87
C ASN A 8 -5.43 5.85 20.82
N PHE A 9 -4.23 5.29 20.84
CA PHE A 9 -3.19 5.62 21.81
C PHE A 9 -1.92 6.18 21.19
N GLY A 10 -1.90 6.36 19.87
CA GLY A 10 -0.71 6.85 19.19
C GLY A 10 0.53 5.96 19.33
N ARG A 11 0.36 4.68 19.66
CA ARG A 11 1.48 3.74 19.79
C ARG A 11 2.04 3.41 18.42
N PRO A 12 3.37 3.33 18.28
CA PRO A 12 3.98 2.96 17.00
C PRO A 12 3.65 1.51 16.63
N HIS A 13 3.25 1.30 15.37
CA HIS A 13 2.97 0.01 14.76
C HIS A 13 3.81 -0.14 13.50
N PHE A 14 4.24 -1.36 13.24
CA PHE A 14 5.06 -1.66 12.06
C PHE A 14 4.43 -2.83 11.30
N HIS A 15 4.33 -2.68 9.98
CA HIS A 15 3.78 -3.69 9.10
C HIS A 15 4.80 -4.02 8.02
N ALA A 16 5.04 -5.30 7.78
CA ALA A 16 5.95 -5.75 6.74
C ALA A 16 5.31 -6.84 5.88
N CYS A 17 5.43 -6.74 4.56
CA CYS A 17 5.23 -7.85 3.64
C CYS A 17 6.61 -8.39 3.26
N ILE A 18 6.90 -9.62 3.64
CA ILE A 18 8.15 -10.31 3.33
C ILE A 18 7.83 -11.39 2.31
N PHE A 19 8.51 -11.36 1.16
CA PHE A 19 8.30 -12.30 0.08
C PHE A 19 9.46 -13.28 0.01
N GLY A 20 9.14 -14.57 -0.22
CA GLY A 20 10.14 -15.62 -0.36
C GLY A 20 10.79 -16.08 0.95
N TYR A 21 10.22 -15.71 2.10
CA TYR A 21 10.67 -16.13 3.42
C TYR A 21 9.49 -16.42 4.34
N ASP A 22 9.64 -17.44 5.18
CA ASP A 22 8.71 -17.76 6.25
C ASP A 22 9.48 -18.22 7.50
N PHE A 23 8.93 -17.99 8.68
CA PHE A 23 9.52 -18.42 9.94
C PHE A 23 9.21 -19.91 10.16
N HIS A 24 10.24 -20.73 10.29
CA HIS A 24 10.09 -22.19 10.43
C HIS A 24 9.52 -22.61 11.78
N ASP A 25 9.70 -21.79 12.82
CA ASP A 25 9.24 -22.00 14.18
C ASP A 25 7.83 -21.44 14.44
N LYS A 26 7.16 -20.91 13.42
CA LYS A 26 5.84 -20.28 13.59
C LYS A 26 4.80 -21.26 14.13
N LYS A 27 4.07 -20.84 15.17
CA LYS A 27 2.98 -21.59 15.80
C LYS A 27 1.68 -20.81 15.65
N LEU A 28 0.60 -21.53 15.38
CA LEU A 28 -0.73 -20.94 15.34
C LEU A 28 -1.04 -20.28 16.68
N TRP A 29 -1.41 -19.01 16.64
CA TRP A 29 -1.80 -18.26 17.83
C TRP A 29 -3.32 -18.06 17.92
N GLN A 30 -3.92 -17.42 16.91
CA GLN A 30 -5.36 -17.15 16.90
C GLN A 30 -5.89 -16.90 15.48
N ARG A 31 -7.21 -16.79 15.37
CA ARG A 31 -7.85 -16.24 14.17
C ARG A 31 -8.13 -14.76 14.36
N SER A 32 -7.84 -13.96 13.33
CA SER A 32 -8.25 -12.56 13.30
C SER A 32 -9.77 -12.44 13.18
N PRO A 33 -10.36 -11.27 13.49
CA PRO A 33 -11.78 -11.01 13.28
C PRO A 33 -12.23 -11.16 11.81
N SER A 34 -11.29 -11.06 10.86
CA SER A 34 -11.55 -11.31 9.44
C SER A 34 -11.47 -12.79 9.04
N GLY A 35 -11.13 -13.67 9.98
CA GLY A 35 -11.01 -15.13 9.77
C GLY A 35 -9.60 -15.58 9.34
N SER A 36 -8.64 -14.67 9.16
CA SER A 36 -7.26 -15.01 8.81
C SER A 36 -6.53 -15.67 9.97
N MET A 37 -5.68 -16.66 9.68
CA MET A 37 -4.86 -17.30 10.68
C MET A 37 -3.68 -16.41 11.05
N LEU A 38 -3.42 -16.23 12.34
CA LEU A 38 -2.29 -15.49 12.86
C LEU A 38 -1.38 -16.42 13.65
N TYR A 39 -0.08 -16.26 13.44
CA TYR A 39 0.96 -17.08 14.04
C TYR A 39 1.91 -16.22 14.87
N ARG A 40 2.63 -16.84 15.77
CA ARG A 40 3.76 -16.28 16.52
C ARG A 40 5.01 -17.11 16.26
N SER A 41 6.16 -16.47 16.35
CA SER A 41 7.47 -17.07 16.15
C SER A 41 8.44 -16.54 17.20
N ALA A 42 9.11 -17.42 17.92
CA ALA A 42 10.14 -17.04 18.88
C ALA A 42 11.33 -16.34 18.18
N ASP A 43 11.71 -16.82 17.01
CA ASP A 43 12.76 -16.19 16.20
C ASP A 43 12.40 -14.75 15.82
N LEU A 44 11.15 -14.49 15.43
CA LEU A 44 10.70 -13.14 15.16
C LEU A 44 10.70 -12.27 16.41
N GLU A 45 10.32 -12.79 17.56
CA GLU A 45 10.30 -12.05 18.82
C GLU A 45 11.71 -11.69 19.31
N ILE A 46 12.70 -12.54 19.05
CA ILE A 46 14.12 -12.22 19.29
C ILE A 46 14.60 -11.11 18.36
N LEU A 47 14.23 -11.19 17.08
CA LEU A 47 14.60 -10.17 16.09
C LEU A 47 13.89 -8.82 16.31
N TRP A 48 12.69 -8.85 16.91
CA TRP A 48 11.88 -7.69 17.19
C TRP A 48 11.44 -7.62 18.66
N PRO A 49 12.33 -7.21 19.58
CA PRO A 49 12.05 -7.18 21.02
C PRO A 49 11.24 -5.97 21.48
N PHE A 50 10.74 -5.14 20.55
CA PHE A 50 10.08 -3.85 20.85
C PHE A 50 8.57 -3.94 21.03
N GLY A 51 8.02 -5.13 21.24
CA GLY A 51 6.59 -5.33 21.46
C GLY A 51 6.08 -6.64 20.85
N TYR A 52 4.76 -6.79 20.84
CA TYR A 52 4.13 -8.00 20.32
C TYR A 52 4.25 -8.06 18.79
N SER A 53 4.54 -9.26 18.30
CA SER A 53 4.58 -9.54 16.87
C SER A 53 3.55 -10.61 16.49
N SER A 54 3.05 -10.55 15.27
CA SER A 54 2.21 -11.59 14.68
C SER A 54 2.53 -11.78 13.20
N ILE A 55 2.38 -12.99 12.70
CA ILE A 55 2.63 -13.36 11.32
C ILE A 55 1.31 -13.79 10.71
N GLY A 56 1.01 -13.28 9.52
CA GLY A 56 -0.12 -13.70 8.70
C GLY A 56 0.32 -13.96 7.27
N ASP A 57 -0.50 -14.67 6.51
CA ASP A 57 -0.19 -14.95 5.11
C ASP A 57 -0.25 -13.68 4.26
N VAL A 58 0.70 -13.53 3.33
CA VAL A 58 0.69 -12.46 2.35
C VAL A 58 -0.22 -12.86 1.19
N ASN A 59 -1.35 -12.18 1.10
CA ASN A 59 -2.29 -12.27 -0.01
C ASN A 59 -2.66 -10.86 -0.50
N PHE A 60 -3.53 -10.76 -1.49
CA PHE A 60 -3.93 -9.45 -2.03
C PHE A 60 -4.54 -8.53 -0.96
N GLU A 61 -5.37 -9.08 -0.08
CA GLU A 61 -6.06 -8.32 0.97
C GLU A 61 -5.09 -7.82 2.03
N SER A 62 -4.19 -8.68 2.52
CA SER A 62 -3.19 -8.29 3.53
C SER A 62 -2.16 -7.32 2.97
N ALA A 63 -1.71 -7.50 1.72
CA ALA A 63 -0.84 -6.55 1.05
C ALA A 63 -1.52 -5.19 0.83
N ALA A 64 -2.80 -5.17 0.41
CA ALA A 64 -3.58 -3.95 0.27
C ALA A 64 -3.85 -3.27 1.62
N TYR A 65 -3.99 -4.03 2.70
CA TYR A 65 -4.08 -3.52 4.06
C TYR A 65 -2.81 -2.77 4.46
N VAL A 66 -1.65 -3.39 4.30
CA VAL A 66 -0.35 -2.74 4.59
C VAL A 66 -0.13 -1.50 3.73
N ALA A 67 -0.50 -1.56 2.45
CA ALA A 67 -0.35 -0.42 1.53
C ALA A 67 -1.18 0.81 1.95
N ARG A 68 -2.32 0.63 2.63
CA ARG A 68 -3.15 1.75 3.11
C ARG A 68 -2.46 2.60 4.18
N TYR A 69 -1.62 2.01 4.99
CA TYR A 69 -0.88 2.73 6.03
C TYR A 69 0.16 3.71 5.47
N ILE A 70 0.63 3.45 4.25
CA ILE A 70 1.55 4.35 3.54
C ILE A 70 0.91 5.73 3.30
N MET A 71 -0.41 5.80 3.21
CA MET A 71 -1.15 7.04 2.92
C MET A 71 -1.43 7.89 4.16
N LYS A 72 -1.15 7.42 5.38
CA LYS A 72 -1.39 8.18 6.62
C LYS A 72 -0.39 9.32 6.82
N LYS A 73 0.77 9.26 6.17
CA LYS A 73 1.80 10.29 6.30
C LYS A 73 1.30 11.67 5.87
N VAL A 74 1.32 12.62 6.79
CA VAL A 74 1.02 14.02 6.51
C VAL A 74 2.28 14.73 6.00
N THR A 75 2.15 15.47 4.90
CA THR A 75 3.23 16.21 4.25
C THR A 75 2.85 17.69 4.05
N GLY A 76 3.81 18.52 3.66
CA GLY A 76 3.58 19.94 3.43
C GLY A 76 3.43 20.75 4.72
N ASN A 77 2.76 21.89 4.65
CA ASN A 77 2.65 22.85 5.76
C ASN A 77 1.96 22.25 6.99
N ASN A 78 1.00 21.37 6.80
CA ASN A 78 0.25 20.74 7.88
C ASN A 78 1.09 19.73 8.69
N ALA A 79 2.21 19.23 8.15
CA ALA A 79 3.07 18.26 8.83
C ALA A 79 3.65 18.83 10.14
N LYS A 80 4.04 20.10 10.14
CA LYS A 80 4.65 20.76 11.32
C LYS A 80 3.72 20.76 12.53
N THR A 81 2.43 20.96 12.31
CA THR A 81 1.43 20.97 13.38
C THR A 81 1.01 19.56 13.74
N HIS A 82 0.82 18.68 12.73
CA HIS A 82 0.36 17.31 12.91
C HIS A 82 1.29 16.45 13.79
N TYR A 83 2.60 16.63 13.61
CA TYR A 83 3.60 15.83 14.34
C TYR A 83 4.06 16.45 15.69
N LYS A 84 3.55 17.62 16.04
CA LYS A 84 3.75 18.19 17.38
C LYS A 84 2.76 17.55 18.36
N GLN A 85 3.28 17.03 19.46
CA GLN A 85 2.49 16.62 20.60
C GLN A 85 2.82 17.52 21.79
N THR A 86 1.79 18.03 22.45
CA THR A 86 1.93 18.71 23.74
C THR A 86 1.43 17.76 24.81
N ASP A 87 2.27 17.45 25.77
CA ASP A 87 1.87 16.73 26.96
C ASP A 87 0.93 17.65 27.76
N GLN A 88 -0.26 17.14 28.11
CA GLN A 88 -1.29 17.96 28.78
C GLN A 88 -0.99 18.22 30.26
N GLU A 89 -0.16 17.39 30.90
CA GLU A 89 0.20 17.52 32.30
C GLU A 89 1.45 18.40 32.49
N THR A 90 2.46 18.20 31.63
CA THR A 90 3.75 18.89 31.76
C THR A 90 3.89 20.10 30.84
N GLY A 91 3.04 20.22 29.81
CA GLY A 91 3.17 21.23 28.75
C GLY A 91 4.36 21.00 27.80
N GLU A 92 5.09 19.89 27.93
CA GLU A 92 6.23 19.59 27.09
C GLU A 92 5.80 19.35 25.65
N ILE A 93 6.52 19.97 24.72
CA ILE A 93 6.28 19.80 23.28
C ILE A 93 7.28 18.81 22.73
N THR A 94 6.79 17.66 22.30
CA THR A 94 7.57 16.63 21.60
C THR A 94 7.20 16.57 20.12
N ASN A 95 8.18 16.22 19.27
CA ASN A 95 7.93 16.00 17.85
C ASN A 95 7.94 14.51 17.54
N ARG A 96 6.80 13.99 17.08
CA ARG A 96 6.73 12.62 16.56
C ARG A 96 7.49 12.51 15.23
N LYS A 97 8.16 11.38 15.03
CA LYS A 97 8.72 11.06 13.71
C LYS A 97 7.58 10.75 12.74
N PRO A 98 7.60 11.32 11.52
CA PRO A 98 6.57 11.00 10.52
C PRO A 98 6.51 9.50 10.19
N GLU A 99 5.33 9.04 9.84
CA GLU A 99 5.11 7.72 9.28
C GLU A 99 6.03 7.50 8.07
N PHE A 100 6.44 6.27 7.87
CA PHE A 100 7.37 5.95 6.78
C PHE A 100 7.01 4.65 6.08
N ASN A 101 7.49 4.51 4.85
CA ASN A 101 7.52 3.25 4.14
C ASN A 101 8.92 2.97 3.61
N LYS A 102 9.26 1.70 3.53
CA LYS A 102 10.47 1.19 2.87
C LYS A 102 10.12 -0.04 2.06
N MET A 103 10.69 -0.15 0.87
CA MET A 103 10.48 -1.29 -0.02
C MET A 103 11.78 -1.67 -0.73
N SER A 104 11.86 -2.90 -1.21
CA SER A 104 12.95 -3.35 -2.07
C SER A 104 12.92 -2.58 -3.38
N LEU A 105 14.06 -2.03 -3.79
CA LEU A 105 14.22 -1.21 -4.99
C LEU A 105 15.11 -1.86 -6.05
N LYS A 106 16.02 -2.75 -5.65
CA LYS A 106 17.01 -3.41 -6.53
C LYS A 106 17.15 -4.89 -6.18
N PRO A 107 16.39 -5.78 -6.82
CA PRO A 107 15.28 -5.50 -7.74
C PRO A 107 14.05 -4.95 -7.00
N GLY A 108 13.22 -4.18 -7.72
CA GLY A 108 11.92 -3.73 -7.20
C GLY A 108 10.94 -4.90 -7.07
N ILE A 109 10.01 -4.79 -6.12
CA ILE A 109 8.94 -5.79 -5.93
C ILE A 109 8.18 -5.98 -7.25
N GLY A 110 8.04 -7.24 -7.68
CA GLY A 110 7.35 -7.61 -8.92
C GLY A 110 8.17 -7.43 -10.21
N TYR A 111 9.47 -7.09 -10.13
CA TYR A 111 10.30 -6.90 -11.33
C TYR A 111 10.44 -8.16 -12.18
N ASP A 112 10.63 -9.33 -11.55
CA ASP A 112 10.75 -10.59 -12.29
C ASP A 112 9.42 -11.00 -12.93
N TRP A 113 8.30 -10.69 -12.30
CA TRP A 113 6.98 -10.86 -12.89
C TRP A 113 6.84 -9.95 -14.13
N TYR A 114 7.21 -8.67 -14.03
CA TYR A 114 7.21 -7.75 -15.17
C TYR A 114 8.06 -8.29 -16.32
N LYS A 115 9.29 -8.74 -16.08
CA LYS A 115 10.15 -9.30 -17.12
C LYS A 115 9.48 -10.45 -17.87
N LYS A 116 8.80 -11.32 -17.15
CA LYS A 116 8.15 -12.50 -17.69
C LYS A 116 6.88 -12.18 -18.47
N TYR A 117 6.07 -11.25 -17.98
CA TYR A 117 4.69 -11.03 -18.47
C TYR A 117 4.47 -9.66 -19.10
N LYS A 118 5.50 -8.86 -19.33
CA LYS A 118 5.35 -7.53 -19.94
C LYS A 118 4.61 -7.55 -21.28
N ASN A 119 4.83 -8.59 -22.11
CA ASN A 119 4.17 -8.73 -23.42
C ASN A 119 2.67 -9.09 -23.30
N ASP A 120 2.24 -9.63 -22.15
CA ASP A 120 0.82 -9.86 -21.87
C ASP A 120 0.14 -8.58 -21.34
N VAL A 121 0.91 -7.70 -20.70
CA VAL A 121 0.43 -6.43 -20.17
C VAL A 121 0.41 -5.34 -21.24
N TYR A 122 1.49 -5.20 -21.96
CA TYR A 122 1.68 -4.25 -23.05
C TYR A 122 1.70 -5.04 -24.38
N PRO A 123 0.87 -4.81 -25.35
CA PRO A 123 0.15 -3.59 -25.74
C PRO A 123 -1.29 -3.42 -25.23
N HIS A 124 -1.78 -4.30 -24.37
CA HIS A 124 -3.19 -4.27 -23.93
C HIS A 124 -3.46 -3.19 -22.86
N ASP A 125 -2.43 -2.72 -22.17
CA ASP A 125 -2.47 -1.68 -21.14
C ASP A 125 -3.36 -2.02 -19.93
N TYR A 126 -3.40 -3.30 -19.52
CA TYR A 126 -4.05 -3.73 -18.29
C TYR A 126 -3.41 -4.99 -17.70
N VAL A 127 -3.63 -5.17 -16.41
CA VAL A 127 -3.45 -6.43 -15.70
C VAL A 127 -4.80 -6.91 -15.19
N ILE A 128 -4.96 -8.21 -14.97
CA ILE A 128 -6.21 -8.79 -14.44
C ILE A 128 -6.03 -9.05 -12.94
N ILE A 129 -6.87 -8.42 -12.12
CA ILE A 129 -6.93 -8.66 -10.68
C ILE A 129 -8.35 -9.10 -10.33
N LYS A 130 -8.49 -10.33 -9.84
CA LYS A 130 -9.80 -10.93 -9.48
C LYS A 130 -10.84 -10.79 -10.62
N GLY A 131 -10.43 -11.09 -11.84
CA GLY A 131 -11.29 -11.03 -13.03
C GLY A 131 -11.57 -9.62 -13.56
N LYS A 132 -10.99 -8.58 -12.98
CA LYS A 132 -11.18 -7.18 -13.41
C LYS A 132 -9.92 -6.65 -14.07
N LYS A 133 -10.11 -5.93 -15.20
CA LYS A 133 -9.04 -5.18 -15.85
C LYS A 133 -8.68 -3.95 -15.03
N VAL A 134 -7.40 -3.81 -14.71
CA VAL A 134 -6.86 -2.68 -13.93
C VAL A 134 -5.62 -2.15 -14.64
N LYS A 135 -5.39 -0.84 -14.60
CA LYS A 135 -4.18 -0.24 -15.17
C LYS A 135 -2.92 -0.84 -14.56
N PRO A 136 -1.85 -1.05 -15.35
CA PRO A 136 -0.59 -1.51 -14.84
C PRO A 136 -0.05 -0.59 -13.73
N PRO A 137 0.72 -1.13 -12.77
CA PRO A 137 1.41 -0.30 -11.78
C PRO A 137 2.37 0.69 -12.45
N LYS A 138 2.47 1.91 -11.92
CA LYS A 138 3.41 2.94 -12.42
C LYS A 138 4.87 2.46 -12.45
N PHE A 139 5.22 1.49 -11.61
CA PHE A 139 6.54 0.86 -11.64
C PHE A 139 6.79 0.12 -12.96
N TYR A 140 5.78 -0.61 -13.46
CA TYR A 140 5.86 -1.30 -14.76
C TYR A 140 5.88 -0.31 -15.91
N ASP A 141 5.03 0.73 -15.86
CA ASP A 141 5.07 1.81 -16.86
C ASP A 141 6.46 2.44 -16.99
N LYS A 142 7.11 2.75 -15.85
CA LYS A 142 8.47 3.30 -15.85
C LYS A 142 9.49 2.34 -16.44
N LYS A 143 9.38 1.05 -16.17
CA LYS A 143 10.28 0.04 -16.74
C LYS A 143 10.04 -0.14 -18.22
N TYR A 144 8.77 -0.25 -18.62
CA TYR A 144 8.42 -0.40 -20.03
C TYR A 144 8.82 0.81 -20.87
N LYS A 145 8.63 2.02 -20.35
CA LYS A 145 9.13 3.25 -20.99
C LYS A 145 10.64 3.27 -21.16
N SER A 146 11.39 2.74 -20.20
CA SER A 146 12.85 2.66 -20.29
C SER A 146 13.32 1.64 -21.31
N ASP A 147 12.61 0.49 -21.41
CA ASP A 147 13.00 -0.63 -22.26
C ASP A 147 12.47 -0.47 -23.69
N TYR A 148 11.29 0.17 -23.84
CA TYR A 148 10.51 0.28 -25.09
C TYR A 148 9.88 1.67 -25.22
N PRO A 149 10.66 2.74 -25.44
CA PRO A 149 10.16 4.11 -25.42
C PRO A 149 9.11 4.39 -26.50
N TYR A 150 9.32 3.91 -27.73
CA TYR A 150 8.40 4.17 -28.84
C TYR A 150 7.06 3.47 -28.65
N GLU A 151 7.07 2.21 -28.25
CA GLU A 151 5.86 1.44 -27.96
C GLU A 151 5.11 2.02 -26.75
N TYR A 152 5.82 2.60 -25.80
CA TYR A 152 5.19 3.28 -24.68
C TYR A 152 4.49 4.59 -25.08
N ASP A 153 5.05 5.33 -26.03
CA ASP A 153 4.41 6.54 -26.57
C ASP A 153 3.10 6.20 -27.29
N GLU A 154 3.01 5.07 -28.00
CA GLU A 154 1.74 4.58 -28.55
C GLU A 154 0.69 4.29 -27.46
N ILE A 155 1.11 3.72 -26.33
CA ILE A 155 0.22 3.48 -25.19
C ILE A 155 -0.26 4.81 -24.60
N LEU A 156 0.61 5.80 -24.45
CA LEU A 156 0.23 7.12 -23.98
C LEU A 156 -0.80 7.79 -24.92
N TYR A 157 -0.60 7.68 -26.21
CA TYR A 157 -1.53 8.20 -27.21
C TYR A 157 -2.91 7.51 -27.09
N LYS A 158 -2.96 6.20 -26.97
CA LYS A 158 -4.21 5.45 -26.75
C LYS A 158 -4.90 5.87 -25.43
N ARG A 159 -4.12 6.07 -24.35
CA ARG A 159 -4.64 6.57 -23.06
C ARG A 159 -5.23 7.98 -23.19
N GLU A 160 -4.59 8.84 -23.98
CA GLU A 160 -5.08 10.19 -24.24
C GLU A 160 -6.42 10.18 -25.00
N ILE A 161 -6.51 9.41 -26.07
CA ILE A 161 -7.76 9.24 -26.84
C ILE A 161 -8.88 8.74 -25.92
N ASN A 162 -8.63 7.70 -25.15
CA ASN A 162 -9.60 7.16 -24.22
C ASN A 162 -10.01 8.18 -23.14
N GLY A 163 -9.08 9.03 -22.70
CA GLY A 163 -9.37 10.14 -21.79
C GLY A 163 -10.32 11.18 -22.41
N LYS A 164 -10.09 11.53 -23.67
CA LYS A 164 -10.95 12.46 -24.42
C LYS A 164 -12.35 11.88 -24.66
N LEU A 165 -12.45 10.61 -25.05
CA LEU A 165 -13.72 9.91 -25.24
C LEU A 165 -14.58 9.85 -23.96
N ASN A 166 -13.94 9.81 -22.79
CA ASN A 166 -14.61 9.77 -21.50
C ASN A 166 -14.60 11.13 -20.78
N SER A 167 -14.42 12.23 -21.50
CA SER A 167 -14.32 13.57 -20.90
C SER A 167 -15.57 13.99 -20.15
N GLU A 168 -16.76 13.65 -20.64
CA GLU A 168 -18.05 13.97 -20.00
C GLU A 168 -18.19 13.34 -18.60
N ASP A 169 -17.60 12.16 -18.37
CA ASP A 169 -17.59 11.53 -17.05
C ASP A 169 -16.46 12.04 -16.14
N ASN A 170 -15.67 13.00 -16.59
CA ASN A 170 -14.54 13.59 -15.86
C ASN A 170 -14.69 15.12 -15.68
N THR A 171 -15.90 15.67 -15.77
CA THR A 171 -16.16 17.06 -15.39
C THR A 171 -15.89 17.27 -13.88
N PRO A 172 -15.63 18.51 -13.41
CA PRO A 172 -15.42 18.79 -11.99
C PRO A 172 -16.51 18.23 -11.09
N GLU A 173 -17.78 18.34 -11.48
CA GLU A 173 -18.94 17.84 -10.73
C GLU A 173 -18.90 16.30 -10.63
N ARG A 174 -18.59 15.62 -11.75
CA ARG A 174 -18.48 14.15 -11.78
C ARG A 174 -17.30 13.65 -10.95
N LEU A 175 -16.19 14.39 -10.93
CA LEU A 175 -15.03 14.05 -10.10
C LEU A 175 -15.36 14.15 -8.60
N VAL A 176 -16.12 15.15 -8.18
CA VAL A 176 -16.62 15.25 -6.78
C VAL A 176 -17.48 14.03 -6.41
N VAL A 177 -18.40 13.64 -7.28
CA VAL A 177 -19.22 12.44 -7.05
C VAL A 177 -18.35 11.17 -6.96
N LYS A 178 -17.38 11.02 -7.88
CA LYS A 178 -16.43 9.89 -7.84
C LYS A 178 -15.63 9.85 -6.55
N GLU A 179 -15.20 11.01 -6.04
CA GLU A 179 -14.49 11.13 -4.78
C GLU A 179 -15.36 10.67 -3.59
N ILE A 180 -16.61 11.15 -3.51
CA ILE A 180 -17.56 10.75 -2.47
C ILE A 180 -17.78 9.24 -2.48
N VAL A 181 -18.05 8.67 -3.66
CA VAL A 181 -18.24 7.23 -3.83
C VAL A 181 -16.98 6.44 -3.42
N GLN A 182 -15.80 6.93 -3.80
CA GLN A 182 -14.55 6.28 -3.44
C GLN A 182 -14.29 6.34 -1.93
N LYS A 183 -14.54 7.47 -1.28
CA LYS A 183 -14.43 7.62 0.17
C LYS A 183 -15.39 6.67 0.90
N ALA A 184 -16.65 6.58 0.45
CA ALA A 184 -17.64 5.65 1.01
C ALA A 184 -17.22 4.17 0.85
N LYS A 185 -16.64 3.79 -0.30
CA LYS A 185 -16.07 2.45 -0.51
C LYS A 185 -14.92 2.16 0.44
N LEU A 186 -14.03 3.13 0.65
CA LEU A 186 -12.88 2.98 1.56
C LEU A 186 -13.32 2.81 3.02
N GLN A 187 -14.38 3.49 3.45
CA GLN A 187 -14.94 3.35 4.80
C GLN A 187 -15.50 1.95 5.08
N LYS A 188 -16.02 1.27 4.04
CA LYS A 188 -16.54 -0.10 4.16
C LYS A 188 -15.45 -1.17 4.19
N LEU A 189 -14.20 -0.84 3.89
CA LEU A 189 -13.10 -1.80 3.97
C LEU A 189 -12.80 -2.11 5.44
N LYS A 190 -12.76 -3.40 5.77
CA LYS A 190 -12.37 -3.85 7.12
C LYS A 190 -10.98 -3.31 7.45
N ARG A 191 -10.85 -2.60 8.57
CA ARG A 191 -9.60 -1.97 9.02
C ARG A 191 -8.81 -2.85 9.99
N ASN A 192 -9.43 -3.88 10.55
CA ASN A 192 -8.83 -4.75 11.56
C ASN A 192 -8.56 -6.13 10.96
N LEU A 193 -7.30 -6.40 10.65
CA LEU A 193 -6.76 -7.74 10.40
C LEU A 193 -6.09 -8.31 11.66
N THR A 194 -5.99 -7.50 12.69
CA THR A 194 -5.43 -7.86 14.02
C THR A 194 -6.50 -7.84 15.08
#